data_d1bafb0a47712ad3bfd085aa391a075b
#
_entry.id   d1bafb0a47712ad3bfd085aa391a075b
#
_cell.length_a   1.000
_cell.length_b   1.000
_cell.length_c   1.000
_cell.angle_alpha   90.00
_cell.angle_beta   90.00
_cell.angle_gamma   90.00
#
_symmetry.space_group_name_H-M   'P 1'
#
loop_
_entity.id
_entity.type
_entity.pdbx_description
1 polymer ?
#
loop_
_entity_poly.entity_id
_entity_poly.type
_entity_poly.pdbx_seq_one_letter_code
_entity_poly.pdbx_strand_id
1 'polypeptide(L)'
;MNRQDFPILSRKIYDKYPLVYLDNGATTQKPLCVLDAMREEYLNVNANVHRGVHYLSQQATDLHEGARETVRQFINVEKTSEIVFTRGTTEAINLVASSFVEAFMHEGDEVIISTMEHHSNIVPWQLQAEKKGIVVRVIPMSDDGILDLEAYKALFTDRTKLVSVTHVSNVLGTVNPVKDIVRIAHEHRVPCMIDGAQSAPHMRIDVQDIDCDFFAFSGHKMYGPTGIGVLYGKEKYLEQMPPYQGGGDMIGTVTFEKTTYAALPYKFEAGTPDYIATHGLAKAIEYMQGIGLEKIEAHERELTRYALEQMQTIPGMRIFGPLDAAKRDAVISFLVGDIHHLDMGTLLDRLGIAVRTGHHCAEPLMRRLGINGTVRASFALYNNKEEVDTLVSGIKRVVAMF
;
A
#
# COMPACT_ATOMS: atom_id res chain seq x y z
N MET A 1 -1.20 -3.90 -22.84
CA MET A 1 -1.98 -3.15 -21.86
C MET A 1 -2.62 -1.98 -22.57
N ASN A 2 -3.92 -1.77 -22.36
CA ASN A 2 -4.65 -0.78 -23.16
C ASN A 2 -4.73 0.56 -22.43
N ARG A 3 -3.91 1.56 -22.85
CA ARG A 3 -3.89 2.91 -22.27
C ARG A 3 -5.24 3.63 -22.44
N GLN A 4 -6.05 3.25 -23.44
CA GLN A 4 -7.36 3.84 -23.70
C GLN A 4 -8.40 3.52 -22.61
N ASP A 5 -8.15 2.49 -21.80
CA ASP A 5 -8.99 2.16 -20.64
C ASP A 5 -8.90 3.23 -19.55
N PHE A 6 -7.92 4.15 -19.64
CA PHE A 6 -7.65 5.23 -18.68
C PHE A 6 -7.83 6.62 -19.33
N PRO A 7 -9.04 7.16 -19.44
CA PRO A 7 -9.33 8.38 -20.20
C PRO A 7 -8.52 9.61 -19.78
N ILE A 8 -8.20 9.71 -18.49
CA ILE A 8 -7.42 10.84 -17.94
C ILE A 8 -6.03 10.95 -18.58
N LEU A 9 -5.45 9.83 -19.05
CA LEU A 9 -4.12 9.83 -19.67
C LEU A 9 -4.07 10.47 -21.04
N SER A 10 -5.24 10.78 -21.64
CA SER A 10 -5.35 11.52 -22.89
C SER A 10 -5.37 13.03 -22.71
N ARG A 11 -5.39 13.52 -21.45
CA ARG A 11 -5.45 14.97 -21.17
C ARG A 11 -4.17 15.69 -21.60
N LYS A 12 -4.33 16.95 -21.98
CA LYS A 12 -3.23 17.90 -22.12
C LYS A 12 -3.11 18.73 -20.84
N ILE A 13 -1.89 18.89 -20.37
CA ILE A 13 -1.53 19.73 -19.23
C ILE A 13 -1.18 21.12 -19.75
N TYR A 14 -1.79 22.15 -19.14
CA TYR A 14 -1.69 23.56 -19.60
C TYR A 14 -2.11 23.73 -21.07
N ASP A 15 -3.07 22.90 -21.57
CA ASP A 15 -3.56 22.85 -22.95
C ASP A 15 -2.45 22.64 -24.01
N LYS A 16 -1.26 22.24 -23.58
CA LYS A 16 -0.07 22.17 -24.41
C LYS A 16 0.60 20.80 -24.41
N TYR A 17 0.92 20.26 -23.23
CA TYR A 17 1.74 19.06 -23.11
C TYR A 17 0.86 17.82 -22.86
N PRO A 18 1.12 16.67 -23.53
CA PRO A 18 0.51 15.40 -23.11
C PRO A 18 0.83 15.12 -21.64
N LEU A 19 -0.13 14.56 -20.91
CA LEU A 19 0.11 14.10 -19.53
C LEU A 19 1.07 12.90 -19.51
N VAL A 20 2.19 13.05 -18.82
CA VAL A 20 3.10 11.97 -18.41
C VAL A 20 2.92 11.78 -16.90
N TYR A 21 2.10 10.78 -16.52
CA TYR A 21 1.74 10.55 -15.13
C TYR A 21 2.66 9.50 -14.48
N LEU A 22 3.56 9.96 -13.62
CA LEU A 22 4.58 9.16 -12.92
C LEU A 22 4.50 9.29 -11.40
N ASP A 23 3.30 9.55 -10.85
CA ASP A 23 3.05 9.57 -9.39
C ASP A 23 2.17 8.40 -8.93
N ASN A 24 2.35 7.24 -9.56
CA ASN A 24 1.53 6.03 -9.29
C ASN A 24 1.72 5.47 -7.88
N GLY A 25 2.90 5.61 -7.30
CA GLY A 25 3.15 5.22 -5.91
C GLY A 25 2.38 6.05 -4.87
N ALA A 26 1.78 7.18 -5.27
CA ALA A 26 0.84 7.93 -4.45
C ALA A 26 -0.60 7.46 -4.70
N THR A 27 -1.02 7.38 -5.96
CA THR A 27 -2.32 6.83 -6.39
C THR A 27 -2.25 6.50 -7.89
N THR A 28 -2.82 5.38 -8.32
CA THR A 28 -2.92 5.03 -9.74
C THR A 28 -4.15 5.68 -10.38
N GLN A 29 -4.19 5.77 -11.71
CA GLN A 29 -5.39 6.15 -12.46
C GLN A 29 -6.39 4.97 -12.49
N LYS A 30 -7.66 5.27 -12.77
CA LYS A 30 -8.76 4.29 -12.69
C LYS A 30 -9.20 3.89 -14.11
N PRO A 31 -9.30 2.59 -14.41
CA PRO A 31 -9.83 2.15 -15.69
C PRO A 31 -11.35 2.35 -15.76
N LEU A 32 -11.88 2.53 -16.95
CA LEU A 32 -13.32 2.75 -17.20
C LEU A 32 -14.17 1.67 -16.53
N CYS A 33 -13.78 0.41 -16.60
CA CYS A 33 -14.57 -0.70 -16.02
C CYS A 33 -14.81 -0.52 -14.51
N VAL A 34 -13.86 0.07 -13.76
CA VAL A 34 -14.04 0.38 -12.33
C VAL A 34 -15.01 1.54 -12.15
N LEU A 35 -14.85 2.61 -12.93
CA LEU A 35 -15.72 3.78 -12.85
C LEU A 35 -17.16 3.43 -13.24
N ASP A 36 -17.34 2.66 -14.30
CA ASP A 36 -18.65 2.22 -14.77
C ASP A 36 -19.34 1.28 -13.77
N ALA A 37 -18.61 0.34 -13.17
CA ALA A 37 -19.16 -0.57 -12.15
C ALA A 37 -19.72 0.21 -10.95
N MET A 38 -18.95 1.17 -10.42
CA MET A 38 -19.39 2.02 -9.31
C MET A 38 -20.60 2.88 -9.69
N ARG A 39 -20.57 3.46 -10.89
CA ARG A 39 -21.69 4.22 -11.42
C ARG A 39 -22.97 3.39 -11.57
N GLU A 40 -22.85 2.22 -12.18
CA GLU A 40 -23.99 1.31 -12.40
C GLU A 40 -24.58 0.81 -11.08
N GLU A 41 -23.77 0.54 -10.07
CA GLU A 41 -24.27 0.16 -8.75
C GLU A 41 -25.09 1.29 -8.11
N TYR A 42 -24.61 2.54 -8.14
CA TYR A 42 -25.39 3.69 -7.65
C TYR A 42 -26.69 3.88 -8.40
N LEU A 43 -26.71 3.67 -9.70
CA LEU A 43 -27.90 3.91 -10.52
C LEU A 43 -28.95 2.79 -10.41
N ASN A 44 -28.53 1.53 -10.18
CA ASN A 44 -29.39 0.39 -10.37
C ASN A 44 -29.56 -0.52 -9.14
N VAL A 45 -28.61 -0.49 -8.18
CA VAL A 45 -28.58 -1.47 -7.07
C VAL A 45 -28.42 -0.80 -5.70
N ASN A 46 -28.30 0.52 -5.64
CA ASN A 46 -28.00 1.25 -4.41
C ASN A 46 -28.97 0.96 -3.27
N ALA A 47 -28.51 0.20 -2.26
CA ALA A 47 -29.24 -0.12 -1.03
C ALA A 47 -28.25 -0.46 0.09
N ASN A 48 -28.67 -0.30 1.36
CA ASN A 48 -27.86 -0.76 2.48
C ASN A 48 -27.71 -2.29 2.46
N VAL A 49 -26.52 -2.76 2.84
CA VAL A 49 -26.14 -4.19 2.81
C VAL A 49 -26.53 -4.92 4.10
N HIS A 50 -26.60 -6.26 4.05
CA HIS A 50 -26.79 -7.23 5.13
C HIS A 50 -28.17 -7.24 5.80
N ARG A 51 -28.77 -6.09 6.14
CA ARG A 51 -29.98 -6.02 6.99
C ARG A 51 -31.28 -5.81 6.25
N GLY A 52 -31.23 -5.43 5.00
CA GLY A 52 -32.44 -5.21 4.20
C GLY A 52 -33.05 -6.54 3.72
N VAL A 53 -34.37 -6.68 3.85
CA VAL A 53 -35.13 -7.87 3.39
C VAL A 53 -35.66 -7.72 1.98
N HIS A 54 -35.33 -6.64 1.28
CA HIS A 54 -35.80 -6.34 -0.07
C HIS A 54 -34.76 -6.66 -1.14
N TYR A 55 -35.19 -6.83 -2.37
CA TYR A 55 -34.37 -7.26 -3.51
C TYR A 55 -33.10 -6.47 -3.72
N LEU A 56 -33.15 -5.12 -3.69
CA LEU A 56 -31.97 -4.29 -3.89
C LEU A 56 -30.93 -4.48 -2.79
N SER A 57 -31.36 -4.63 -1.53
CA SER A 57 -30.42 -4.89 -0.43
C SER A 57 -29.74 -6.25 -0.58
N GLN A 58 -30.44 -7.26 -1.06
CA GLN A 58 -29.82 -8.56 -1.34
C GLN A 58 -28.77 -8.43 -2.45
N GLN A 59 -29.11 -7.75 -3.55
CA GLN A 59 -28.14 -7.53 -4.66
C GLN A 59 -26.91 -6.74 -4.21
N ALA A 60 -27.08 -5.66 -3.43
CA ALA A 60 -25.96 -4.88 -2.89
C ALA A 60 -25.10 -5.73 -1.95
N THR A 61 -25.71 -6.57 -1.12
CA THR A 61 -25.00 -7.52 -0.24
C THR A 61 -24.20 -8.53 -1.06
N ASP A 62 -24.80 -9.10 -2.11
CA ASP A 62 -24.12 -10.06 -2.98
C ASP A 62 -22.89 -9.45 -3.68
N LEU A 63 -22.97 -8.18 -4.11
CA LEU A 63 -21.85 -7.46 -4.69
C LEU A 63 -20.75 -7.19 -3.65
N HIS A 64 -21.12 -6.76 -2.46
CA HIS A 64 -20.19 -6.47 -1.37
C HIS A 64 -19.45 -7.73 -0.89
N GLU A 65 -20.17 -8.81 -0.62
CA GLU A 65 -19.57 -10.07 -0.19
C GLU A 65 -18.82 -10.79 -1.35
N GLY A 66 -19.30 -10.64 -2.58
CA GLY A 66 -18.59 -11.07 -3.78
C GLY A 66 -17.24 -10.36 -3.93
N ALA A 67 -17.18 -9.07 -3.56
CA ALA A 67 -15.91 -8.33 -3.53
C ALA A 67 -14.95 -8.90 -2.47
N ARG A 68 -15.45 -9.31 -1.30
CA ARG A 68 -14.65 -9.98 -0.26
C ARG A 68 -14.06 -11.30 -0.77
N GLU A 69 -14.85 -12.09 -1.47
CA GLU A 69 -14.39 -13.34 -2.10
C GLU A 69 -13.34 -13.08 -3.19
N THR A 70 -13.51 -12.02 -4.01
CA THR A 70 -12.52 -11.62 -5.01
C THR A 70 -11.19 -11.25 -4.35
N VAL A 71 -11.22 -10.49 -3.26
CA VAL A 71 -10.02 -10.16 -2.46
C VAL A 71 -9.38 -11.43 -1.87
N ARG A 72 -10.19 -12.33 -1.30
CA ARG A 72 -9.73 -13.61 -0.74
C ARG A 72 -8.89 -14.39 -1.76
N GLN A 73 -9.42 -14.52 -2.98
CA GLN A 73 -8.74 -15.23 -4.05
C GLN A 73 -7.49 -14.50 -4.52
N PHE A 74 -7.55 -13.16 -4.60
CA PHE A 74 -6.45 -12.33 -5.11
C PHE A 74 -5.17 -12.46 -4.30
N ILE A 75 -5.25 -12.51 -2.98
CA ILE A 75 -4.09 -12.65 -2.09
C ILE A 75 -3.96 -14.05 -1.49
N ASN A 76 -4.72 -15.04 -2.00
CA ASN A 76 -4.72 -16.45 -1.60
C ASN A 76 -4.97 -16.68 -0.11
N VAL A 77 -6.05 -16.08 0.42
CA VAL A 77 -6.50 -16.30 1.81
C VAL A 77 -7.38 -17.55 1.90
N GLU A 78 -7.35 -18.25 3.03
CA GLU A 78 -8.15 -19.47 3.22
C GLU A 78 -9.65 -19.18 3.38
N LYS A 79 -9.98 -18.19 4.23
CA LYS A 79 -11.37 -17.87 4.62
C LYS A 79 -11.69 -16.40 4.40
N THR A 80 -12.92 -16.10 3.96
CA THR A 80 -13.41 -14.71 3.87
C THR A 80 -13.50 -14.02 5.22
N SER A 81 -13.66 -14.78 6.33
CA SER A 81 -13.65 -14.26 7.71
C SER A 81 -12.32 -13.61 8.12
N GLU A 82 -11.23 -13.87 7.39
CA GLU A 82 -9.90 -13.28 7.59
C GLU A 82 -9.68 -11.99 6.79
N ILE A 83 -10.67 -11.55 6.00
CA ILE A 83 -10.65 -10.30 5.22
C ILE A 83 -11.52 -9.26 5.90
N VAL A 84 -10.91 -8.16 6.33
CA VAL A 84 -11.60 -7.00 6.90
C VAL A 84 -11.47 -5.82 5.94
N PHE A 85 -12.58 -5.22 5.54
CA PHE A 85 -12.56 -3.99 4.77
C PHE A 85 -12.27 -2.79 5.67
N THR A 86 -11.40 -1.92 5.20
CA THR A 86 -10.97 -0.69 5.87
C THR A 86 -10.96 0.46 4.87
N ARG A 87 -10.73 1.69 5.31
CA ARG A 87 -10.62 2.84 4.41
C ARG A 87 -9.28 2.90 3.67
N GLY A 88 -8.34 2.01 3.99
CA GLY A 88 -7.01 1.93 3.38
C GLY A 88 -6.00 1.31 4.33
N THR A 89 -4.77 1.11 3.86
CA THR A 89 -3.64 0.55 4.64
C THR A 89 -3.43 1.27 5.97
N THR A 90 -3.55 2.59 6.00
CA THR A 90 -3.39 3.38 7.23
C THR A 90 -4.38 2.94 8.32
N GLU A 91 -5.66 2.77 7.98
CA GLU A 91 -6.65 2.29 8.96
C GLU A 91 -6.41 0.84 9.33
N ALA A 92 -6.05 -0.03 8.37
CA ALA A 92 -5.71 -1.43 8.63
C ALA A 92 -4.58 -1.56 9.66
N ILE A 93 -3.50 -0.78 9.52
CA ILE A 93 -2.40 -0.78 10.49
C ILE A 93 -2.84 -0.20 11.84
N ASN A 94 -3.64 0.87 11.86
CA ASN A 94 -4.19 1.43 13.09
C ASN A 94 -5.09 0.43 13.83
N LEU A 95 -5.91 -0.34 13.11
CA LEU A 95 -6.73 -1.40 13.68
C LEU A 95 -5.85 -2.45 14.36
N VAL A 96 -4.83 -2.97 13.67
CA VAL A 96 -3.90 -3.93 14.26
C VAL A 96 -3.17 -3.30 15.43
N ALA A 97 -2.61 -2.09 15.30
CA ALA A 97 -1.89 -1.42 16.37
C ALA A 97 -2.76 -1.22 17.63
N SER A 98 -4.02 -0.82 17.46
CA SER A 98 -4.93 -0.63 18.60
C SER A 98 -5.35 -1.97 19.21
N SER A 99 -5.92 -2.86 18.41
CA SER A 99 -6.57 -4.08 18.91
C SER A 99 -5.58 -5.16 19.31
N PHE A 100 -4.45 -5.28 18.58
CA PHE A 100 -3.39 -6.24 18.92
C PHE A 100 -2.66 -5.84 20.22
N VAL A 101 -2.29 -4.56 20.35
CA VAL A 101 -1.64 -4.07 21.58
C VAL A 101 -2.55 -4.25 22.79
N GLU A 102 -3.86 -3.96 22.63
CA GLU A 102 -4.83 -4.15 23.73
C GLU A 102 -4.95 -5.62 24.14
N ALA A 103 -4.92 -6.56 23.20
CA ALA A 103 -5.12 -7.98 23.45
C ALA A 103 -3.85 -8.71 23.95
N PHE A 104 -2.66 -8.33 23.46
CA PHE A 104 -1.47 -9.17 23.55
C PHE A 104 -0.24 -8.47 24.13
N MET A 105 -0.28 -7.17 24.42
CA MET A 105 0.91 -6.42 24.82
C MET A 105 0.71 -5.68 26.14
N HIS A 106 1.80 -5.56 26.90
CA HIS A 106 1.91 -4.82 28.13
C HIS A 106 3.01 -3.76 28.05
N GLU A 107 3.08 -2.89 29.06
CA GLU A 107 4.15 -1.90 29.19
C GLU A 107 5.55 -2.55 29.07
N GLY A 108 6.40 -1.97 28.24
CA GLY A 108 7.75 -2.44 27.95
C GLY A 108 7.82 -3.58 26.92
N ASP A 109 6.69 -4.10 26.39
CA ASP A 109 6.71 -5.01 25.25
C ASP A 109 7.09 -4.28 23.97
N GLU A 110 7.66 -5.00 23.00
CA GLU A 110 8.34 -4.41 21.84
C GLU A 110 7.65 -4.75 20.53
N VAL A 111 7.59 -3.75 19.64
CA VAL A 111 7.25 -3.90 18.21
C VAL A 111 8.49 -3.60 17.39
N ILE A 112 8.84 -4.47 16.45
CA ILE A 112 9.93 -4.24 15.50
C ILE A 112 9.35 -3.73 14.19
N ILE A 113 9.84 -2.58 13.73
CA ILE A 113 9.56 -1.99 12.41
C ILE A 113 10.86 -1.81 11.63
N SER A 114 10.83 -1.36 10.36
CA SER A 114 12.06 -1.07 9.63
C SER A 114 12.34 0.43 9.47
N THR A 115 13.58 0.77 9.12
CA THR A 115 14.01 2.15 8.80
C THR A 115 13.26 2.73 7.58
N MET A 116 12.73 1.90 6.70
CA MET A 116 12.11 2.34 5.44
C MET A 116 10.57 2.39 5.47
N GLU A 117 9.98 2.39 6.67
CA GLU A 117 8.53 2.41 6.81
C GLU A 117 7.90 3.74 6.37
N HIS A 118 6.73 3.64 5.76
CA HIS A 118 5.81 4.77 5.59
C HIS A 118 5.28 5.23 6.95
N HIS A 119 4.94 6.52 7.11
CA HIS A 119 4.37 7.05 8.36
C HIS A 119 3.17 6.24 8.88
N SER A 120 2.38 5.64 7.99
CA SER A 120 1.26 4.75 8.37
C SER A 120 1.69 3.53 9.18
N ASN A 121 2.96 3.10 9.07
CA ASN A 121 3.52 1.98 9.81
C ASN A 121 4.58 2.40 10.84
N ILE A 122 4.60 3.67 11.21
CA ILE A 122 5.42 4.24 12.30
C ILE A 122 4.50 4.86 13.36
N VAL A 123 3.69 5.82 12.96
CA VAL A 123 2.91 6.67 13.87
C VAL A 123 1.90 5.87 14.70
N PRO A 124 1.18 4.84 14.17
CA PRO A 124 0.28 4.04 15.00
C PRO A 124 1.00 3.36 16.18
N TRP A 125 2.22 2.88 15.97
CA TRP A 125 3.04 2.25 17.02
C TRP A 125 3.53 3.29 18.04
N GLN A 126 3.90 4.49 17.60
CA GLN A 126 4.26 5.61 18.50
C GLN A 126 3.06 6.01 19.36
N LEU A 127 1.85 6.09 18.82
CA LEU A 127 0.63 6.34 19.57
C LEU A 127 0.37 5.27 20.64
N GLN A 128 0.67 3.99 20.35
CA GLN A 128 0.58 2.93 21.35
C GLN A 128 1.71 3.01 22.38
N ALA A 129 2.91 3.42 21.97
CA ALA A 129 4.01 3.67 22.90
C ALA A 129 3.64 4.75 23.93
N GLU A 130 3.01 5.85 23.50
CA GLU A 130 2.52 6.90 24.38
C GLU A 130 1.38 6.43 25.30
N LYS A 131 0.48 5.59 24.80
CA LYS A 131 -0.73 5.15 25.55
C LYS A 131 -0.47 3.98 26.48
N LYS A 132 0.34 3.00 26.05
CA LYS A 132 0.50 1.70 26.71
C LYS A 132 1.96 1.42 27.13
N GLY A 133 2.89 2.32 26.83
CA GLY A 133 4.30 2.16 27.21
C GLY A 133 5.04 1.06 26.44
N ILE A 134 4.55 0.68 25.25
CA ILE A 134 5.29 -0.25 24.39
C ILE A 134 6.53 0.42 23.79
N VAL A 135 7.49 -0.36 23.33
CA VAL A 135 8.77 0.10 22.77
C VAL A 135 8.84 -0.22 21.30
N VAL A 136 9.24 0.75 20.47
CA VAL A 136 9.46 0.56 19.04
C VAL A 136 10.96 0.31 18.79
N ARG A 137 11.28 -0.84 18.18
CA ARG A 137 12.62 -1.22 17.71
C ARG A 137 12.70 -1.06 16.20
N VAL A 138 13.86 -0.70 15.68
CA VAL A 138 13.99 -0.38 14.24
C VAL A 138 15.09 -1.24 13.61
N ILE A 139 14.74 -2.00 12.56
CA ILE A 139 15.67 -2.73 11.72
C ILE A 139 16.50 -1.72 10.90
N PRO A 140 17.83 -1.70 11.02
CA PRO A 140 18.66 -0.81 10.22
C PRO A 140 18.73 -1.26 8.75
N MET A 141 19.19 -0.36 7.88
CA MET A 141 19.47 -0.65 6.47
C MET A 141 20.87 -0.17 6.08
N SER A 142 21.43 -0.79 5.03
CA SER A 142 22.65 -0.35 4.34
C SER A 142 22.42 0.96 3.58
N ASP A 143 23.51 1.58 3.12
CA ASP A 143 23.43 2.79 2.26
C ASP A 143 22.81 2.51 0.89
N ASP A 144 22.84 1.24 0.43
CA ASP A 144 22.17 0.78 -0.78
C ASP A 144 20.65 0.57 -0.60
N GLY A 145 20.12 0.81 0.61
CA GLY A 145 18.71 0.66 0.90
C GLY A 145 18.24 -0.78 1.05
N ILE A 146 19.08 -1.67 1.60
CA ILE A 146 18.76 -3.07 1.90
C ILE A 146 18.70 -3.26 3.41
N LEU A 147 17.67 -3.94 3.92
CA LEU A 147 17.54 -4.24 5.36
C LEU A 147 18.65 -5.19 5.83
N ASP A 148 19.22 -4.89 7.00
CA ASP A 148 20.20 -5.74 7.67
C ASP A 148 19.49 -6.86 8.45
N LEU A 149 19.44 -8.07 7.88
CA LEU A 149 18.76 -9.20 8.48
C LEU A 149 19.53 -9.79 9.68
N GLU A 150 20.84 -9.60 9.79
CA GLU A 150 21.59 -10.04 10.97
C GLU A 150 21.32 -9.10 12.16
N ALA A 151 21.30 -7.79 11.92
CA ALA A 151 20.85 -6.84 12.93
C ALA A 151 19.38 -7.10 13.33
N TYR A 152 18.52 -7.44 12.36
CA TYR A 152 17.12 -7.81 12.64
C TYR A 152 17.00 -8.98 13.60
N LYS A 153 17.75 -10.08 13.38
CA LYS A 153 17.79 -11.23 14.31
C LYS A 153 18.23 -10.82 15.72
N ALA A 154 19.17 -9.90 15.82
CA ALA A 154 19.69 -9.40 17.10
C ALA A 154 18.71 -8.50 17.87
N LEU A 155 17.65 -7.99 17.22
CA LEU A 155 16.63 -7.15 17.88
C LEU A 155 15.65 -7.93 18.74
N PHE A 156 15.49 -9.25 18.54
CA PHE A 156 14.51 -10.03 19.28
C PHE A 156 14.91 -10.22 20.74
N THR A 157 13.93 -9.98 21.60
CA THR A 157 13.99 -10.22 23.06
C THR A 157 12.73 -10.98 23.50
N ASP A 158 12.66 -11.42 24.75
CA ASP A 158 11.44 -12.02 25.33
C ASP A 158 10.23 -11.04 25.35
N ARG A 159 10.51 -9.76 25.19
CA ARG A 159 9.53 -8.67 25.11
C ARG A 159 9.00 -8.41 23.71
N THR A 160 9.63 -8.91 22.67
CA THR A 160 9.19 -8.71 21.29
C THR A 160 7.88 -9.46 21.05
N LYS A 161 6.81 -8.73 20.63
CA LYS A 161 5.47 -9.29 20.46
C LYS A 161 4.93 -9.18 19.03
N LEU A 162 5.48 -8.29 18.21
CA LEU A 162 5.06 -8.10 16.83
C LEU A 162 6.21 -7.56 15.98
N VAL A 163 6.25 -8.00 14.73
CA VAL A 163 7.05 -7.37 13.66
C VAL A 163 6.09 -6.73 12.68
N SER A 164 6.33 -5.50 12.24
CA SER A 164 5.51 -4.81 11.23
C SER A 164 6.40 -4.10 10.22
N VAL A 165 6.47 -4.62 8.98
CA VAL A 165 7.40 -4.12 7.96
C VAL A 165 6.74 -3.95 6.60
N THR A 166 7.25 -3.00 5.82
CA THR A 166 6.83 -2.81 4.43
C THR A 166 7.40 -3.90 3.51
N HIS A 167 6.57 -4.40 2.59
CA HIS A 167 7.02 -5.32 1.54
C HIS A 167 7.88 -4.61 0.50
N VAL A 168 7.41 -3.44 0.04
CA VAL A 168 8.12 -2.60 -0.92
C VAL A 168 8.20 -1.17 -0.40
N SER A 169 9.42 -0.63 -0.35
CA SER A 169 9.63 0.75 0.06
C SER A 169 9.02 1.73 -0.94
N ASN A 170 8.12 2.59 -0.48
CA ASN A 170 7.49 3.63 -1.29
C ASN A 170 8.47 4.76 -1.72
N VAL A 171 9.67 4.78 -1.18
CA VAL A 171 10.74 5.73 -1.51
C VAL A 171 11.83 5.06 -2.33
N LEU A 172 12.40 3.98 -1.81
CA LEU A 172 13.57 3.33 -2.40
C LEU A 172 13.20 2.36 -3.53
N GLY A 173 11.94 1.94 -3.59
CA GLY A 173 11.50 0.84 -4.44
C GLY A 173 12.00 -0.52 -3.98
N THR A 174 12.87 -0.60 -2.99
CA THR A 174 13.43 -1.86 -2.47
C THR A 174 12.33 -2.87 -2.17
N VAL A 175 12.44 -4.06 -2.75
CA VAL A 175 11.60 -5.22 -2.43
C VAL A 175 12.26 -5.97 -1.27
N ASN A 176 11.63 -5.94 -0.10
CA ASN A 176 12.13 -6.61 1.09
C ASN A 176 11.86 -8.12 1.04
N PRO A 177 12.76 -8.96 1.58
CA PRO A 177 12.61 -10.41 1.60
C PRO A 177 11.63 -10.84 2.71
N VAL A 178 10.33 -10.54 2.53
CA VAL A 178 9.31 -10.71 3.58
C VAL A 178 9.14 -12.14 4.04
N LYS A 179 9.37 -13.15 3.17
CA LYS A 179 9.36 -14.55 3.60
C LYS A 179 10.45 -14.86 4.63
N ASP A 180 11.66 -14.35 4.44
CA ASP A 180 12.74 -14.50 5.40
C ASP A 180 12.46 -13.72 6.68
N ILE A 181 11.91 -12.50 6.57
CA ILE A 181 11.53 -11.69 7.72
C ILE A 181 10.46 -12.39 8.56
N VAL A 182 9.41 -12.92 7.93
CA VAL A 182 8.34 -13.68 8.60
C VAL A 182 8.89 -14.95 9.23
N ARG A 183 9.70 -15.73 8.49
CA ARG A 183 10.32 -16.95 9.01
C ARG A 183 11.16 -16.69 10.27
N ILE A 184 11.99 -15.63 10.25
CA ILE A 184 12.81 -15.24 11.41
C ILE A 184 11.90 -14.84 12.59
N ALA A 185 10.84 -14.06 12.36
CA ALA A 185 9.88 -13.69 13.40
C ALA A 185 9.23 -14.94 14.03
N HIS A 186 8.80 -15.88 13.20
CA HIS A 186 8.16 -17.13 13.66
C HIS A 186 9.13 -18.08 14.40
N GLU A 187 10.42 -18.09 14.06
CA GLU A 187 11.46 -18.81 14.86
C GLU A 187 11.49 -18.29 16.31
N HIS A 188 11.20 -17.01 16.51
CA HIS A 188 11.04 -16.38 17.83
C HIS A 188 9.59 -16.41 18.36
N ARG A 189 8.65 -17.08 17.66
CA ARG A 189 7.21 -17.14 18.00
C ARG A 189 6.52 -15.77 18.01
N VAL A 190 7.00 -14.84 17.21
CA VAL A 190 6.47 -13.48 17.08
C VAL A 190 5.69 -13.38 15.78
N PRO A 191 4.43 -12.93 15.81
CA PRO A 191 3.64 -12.69 14.60
C PRO A 191 4.21 -11.53 13.77
N CYS A 192 3.89 -11.55 12.46
CA CYS A 192 4.42 -10.59 11.52
C CYS A 192 3.29 -9.96 10.67
N MET A 193 3.28 -8.64 10.64
CA MET A 193 2.44 -7.82 9.77
C MET A 193 3.25 -7.28 8.59
N ILE A 194 2.67 -7.36 7.40
CA ILE A 194 3.28 -6.85 6.17
C ILE A 194 2.42 -5.69 5.61
N ASP A 195 3.04 -4.51 5.48
CA ASP A 195 2.47 -3.41 4.70
C ASP A 195 2.70 -3.69 3.21
N GLY A 196 1.63 -4.11 2.54
CA GLY A 196 1.59 -4.44 1.12
C GLY A 196 1.12 -3.31 0.21
N ALA A 197 1.05 -2.08 0.71
CA ALA A 197 0.49 -0.95 -0.05
C ALA A 197 1.20 -0.67 -1.39
N GLN A 198 2.49 -0.97 -1.49
CA GLN A 198 3.28 -0.83 -2.72
C GLN A 198 3.50 -2.17 -3.46
N SER A 199 3.27 -3.31 -2.83
CA SER A 199 3.46 -4.61 -3.50
C SER A 199 2.19 -5.15 -4.16
N ALA A 200 1.02 -4.96 -3.53
CA ALA A 200 -0.25 -5.47 -4.06
C ALA A 200 -0.59 -4.99 -5.49
N PRO A 201 -0.24 -3.75 -5.93
CA PRO A 201 -0.49 -3.30 -7.30
C PRO A 201 0.42 -3.93 -8.35
N HIS A 202 1.60 -4.44 -7.97
CA HIS A 202 2.72 -4.67 -8.89
C HIS A 202 3.14 -6.12 -9.01
N MET A 203 2.84 -6.96 -7.99
CA MET A 203 3.28 -8.36 -7.97
C MET A 203 2.20 -9.28 -7.41
N ARG A 204 2.34 -10.57 -7.68
CA ARG A 204 1.49 -11.58 -7.07
C ARG A 204 1.73 -11.65 -5.56
N ILE A 205 0.65 -11.54 -4.81
CA ILE A 205 0.65 -11.73 -3.36
C ILE A 205 0.03 -13.09 -3.02
N ASP A 206 0.72 -13.84 -2.17
CA ASP A 206 0.26 -15.11 -1.63
C ASP A 206 0.56 -15.12 -0.13
N VAL A 207 -0.45 -14.77 0.68
CA VAL A 207 -0.26 -14.63 2.13
C VAL A 207 -0.01 -15.97 2.83
N GLN A 208 -0.44 -17.10 2.23
CA GLN A 208 -0.14 -18.42 2.75
C GLN A 208 1.33 -18.81 2.50
N ASP A 209 1.85 -18.50 1.30
CA ASP A 209 3.26 -18.75 0.95
C ASP A 209 4.23 -17.80 1.68
N ILE A 210 3.80 -16.55 1.93
CA ILE A 210 4.54 -15.61 2.80
C ILE A 210 4.45 -16.03 4.27
N ASP A 211 3.36 -16.69 4.66
CA ASP A 211 2.97 -17.09 6.02
C ASP A 211 2.82 -15.92 6.99
N CYS A 212 2.59 -14.69 6.49
CA CYS A 212 2.37 -13.54 7.38
C CYS A 212 1.09 -13.67 8.19
N ASP A 213 1.06 -13.05 9.37
CA ASP A 213 -0.10 -13.09 10.26
C ASP A 213 -1.10 -11.96 9.97
N PHE A 214 -0.59 -10.84 9.40
CA PHE A 214 -1.38 -9.72 8.90
C PHE A 214 -0.80 -9.20 7.60
N PHE A 215 -1.67 -8.75 6.69
CA PHE A 215 -1.29 -8.08 5.44
C PHE A 215 -2.26 -6.95 5.14
N ALA A 216 -1.76 -5.78 4.75
CA ALA A 216 -2.61 -4.62 4.50
C ALA A 216 -2.29 -3.95 3.16
N PHE A 217 -3.32 -3.49 2.44
CA PHE A 217 -3.17 -2.71 1.21
C PHE A 217 -4.33 -1.75 0.97
N SER A 218 -4.15 -0.85 -0.01
CA SER A 218 -5.13 0.21 -0.35
C SER A 218 -5.60 0.09 -1.79
N GLY A 219 -6.90 0.20 -2.03
CA GLY A 219 -7.50 0.11 -3.35
C GLY A 219 -7.01 1.20 -4.31
N HIS A 220 -6.83 2.44 -3.82
CA HIS A 220 -6.46 3.57 -4.68
C HIS A 220 -5.07 3.45 -5.33
N LYS A 221 -4.20 2.56 -4.86
CA LYS A 221 -2.88 2.30 -5.46
C LYS A 221 -2.90 1.18 -6.49
N MET A 222 -3.96 0.37 -6.50
CA MET A 222 -4.12 -0.77 -7.39
C MET A 222 -5.33 -0.59 -8.34
N TYR A 223 -5.43 0.58 -8.96
CA TYR A 223 -6.46 0.93 -9.95
C TYR A 223 -7.88 1.00 -9.41
N GLY A 224 -8.09 0.72 -8.13
CA GLY A 224 -9.37 0.79 -7.42
C GLY A 224 -9.69 2.19 -6.87
N PRO A 225 -10.86 2.39 -6.27
CA PRO A 225 -11.29 3.67 -5.72
C PRO A 225 -10.47 4.08 -4.47
N THR A 226 -10.56 5.36 -4.11
CA THR A 226 -10.14 5.87 -2.81
C THR A 226 -11.12 5.44 -1.73
N GLY A 227 -10.70 5.49 -0.46
CA GLY A 227 -11.60 5.23 0.66
C GLY A 227 -11.84 3.74 0.96
N ILE A 228 -11.17 2.85 0.23
CA ILE A 228 -11.22 1.39 0.46
C ILE A 228 -9.82 0.81 0.57
N GLY A 229 -9.66 -0.13 1.48
CA GLY A 229 -8.48 -0.98 1.66
C GLY A 229 -8.86 -2.27 2.34
N VAL A 230 -7.87 -3.09 2.56
CA VAL A 230 -8.03 -4.43 3.09
C VAL A 230 -7.02 -4.67 4.22
N LEU A 231 -7.49 -5.30 5.27
CA LEU A 231 -6.67 -6.02 6.24
C LEU A 231 -6.97 -7.51 6.09
N TYR A 232 -5.96 -8.29 5.79
CA TYR A 232 -5.94 -9.73 6.06
C TYR A 232 -5.37 -9.95 7.46
N GLY A 233 -5.96 -10.84 8.22
CA GLY A 233 -5.43 -11.29 9.51
C GLY A 233 -5.79 -12.73 9.78
N LYS A 234 -4.83 -13.53 10.27
CA LYS A 234 -5.10 -14.92 10.67
C LYS A 234 -6.19 -14.97 11.74
N GLU A 235 -7.21 -15.81 11.53
CA GLU A 235 -8.40 -15.96 12.39
C GLU A 235 -8.03 -16.07 13.88
N LYS A 236 -6.99 -16.82 14.22
CA LYS A 236 -6.51 -17.01 15.60
C LYS A 236 -6.17 -15.71 16.35
N TYR A 237 -5.73 -14.66 15.63
CA TYR A 237 -5.49 -13.34 16.21
C TYR A 237 -6.74 -12.48 16.17
N LEU A 238 -7.44 -12.44 15.04
CA LEU A 238 -8.64 -11.65 14.88
C LEU A 238 -9.72 -12.01 15.91
N GLU A 239 -9.87 -13.30 16.23
CA GLU A 239 -10.82 -13.77 17.27
C GLU A 239 -10.54 -13.15 18.65
N GLN A 240 -9.28 -13.02 19.03
CA GLN A 240 -8.87 -12.54 20.34
C GLN A 240 -8.75 -11.03 20.43
N MET A 241 -8.54 -10.34 19.30
CA MET A 241 -8.44 -8.89 19.25
C MET A 241 -9.81 -8.25 19.53
N PRO A 242 -9.90 -7.24 20.44
CA PRO A 242 -11.13 -6.50 20.64
C PRO A 242 -11.46 -5.66 19.40
N PRO A 243 -12.74 -5.25 19.21
CA PRO A 243 -13.09 -4.34 18.13
C PRO A 243 -12.36 -3.01 18.26
N TYR A 244 -12.00 -2.43 17.11
CA TYR A 244 -11.31 -1.16 16.98
C TYR A 244 -12.28 0.03 17.06
N GLN A 245 -13.48 -0.14 16.49
CA GLN A 245 -14.55 0.87 16.48
C GLN A 245 -15.84 0.23 16.99
N GLY A 246 -16.72 1.05 17.56
CA GLY A 246 -18.05 0.62 18.01
C GLY A 246 -19.15 1.32 17.22
N GLY A 247 -20.22 0.58 16.90
CA GLY A 247 -21.36 1.11 16.16
C GLY A 247 -22.38 0.04 15.76
N GLY A 248 -23.18 0.34 14.76
CA GLY A 248 -24.06 -0.67 14.12
C GLY A 248 -23.26 -1.68 13.33
N ASP A 249 -23.89 -2.74 12.90
CA ASP A 249 -23.42 -3.86 12.10
C ASP A 249 -22.39 -4.78 12.79
N MET A 250 -21.46 -4.24 13.56
CA MET A 250 -20.40 -4.98 14.24
C MET A 250 -20.85 -5.66 15.56
N ILE A 251 -22.11 -5.60 15.90
CA ILE A 251 -22.68 -6.06 17.18
C ILE A 251 -23.53 -7.34 17.02
N GLY A 252 -23.53 -8.17 18.05
CA GLY A 252 -24.54 -9.24 18.23
C GLY A 252 -25.76 -8.73 18.98
N THR A 253 -25.63 -8.51 20.30
CA THR A 253 -26.70 -7.97 21.18
C THR A 253 -26.16 -6.75 21.92
N VAL A 254 -27.00 -5.73 22.05
CA VAL A 254 -26.70 -4.51 22.81
C VAL A 254 -27.73 -4.30 23.90
N THR A 255 -27.29 -4.14 25.13
CA THR A 255 -28.07 -3.62 26.27
C THR A 255 -27.36 -2.38 26.83
N PHE A 256 -27.97 -1.69 27.77
CA PHE A 256 -27.30 -0.56 28.41
C PHE A 256 -26.07 -1.00 29.24
N GLU A 257 -26.05 -2.26 29.69
CA GLU A 257 -24.98 -2.80 30.57
C GLU A 257 -23.88 -3.51 29.77
N LYS A 258 -24.21 -4.10 28.62
CA LYS A 258 -23.27 -4.96 27.88
C LYS A 258 -23.56 -5.04 26.38
N THR A 259 -22.51 -5.15 25.60
CA THR A 259 -22.54 -5.46 24.18
C THR A 259 -21.83 -6.78 23.89
N THR A 260 -22.39 -7.60 23.01
CA THR A 260 -21.69 -8.70 22.35
C THR A 260 -21.41 -8.31 20.91
N TYR A 261 -20.38 -8.90 20.32
CA TYR A 261 -19.92 -8.51 18.98
C TYR A 261 -20.33 -9.54 17.94
N ALA A 262 -20.40 -9.12 16.68
CA ALA A 262 -20.64 -9.98 15.55
C ALA A 262 -19.45 -10.94 15.32
N ALA A 263 -19.68 -12.00 14.56
CA ALA A 263 -18.62 -12.89 14.09
C ALA A 263 -17.65 -12.15 13.15
N LEU A 264 -16.48 -12.74 12.93
CA LEU A 264 -15.52 -12.24 11.92
C LEU A 264 -16.13 -12.31 10.50
N PRO A 265 -15.83 -11.35 9.65
CA PRO A 265 -14.98 -10.16 9.88
C PRO A 265 -15.74 -8.97 10.46
N TYR A 266 -17.07 -9.06 10.58
CA TYR A 266 -18.00 -7.96 10.83
C TYR A 266 -17.73 -7.22 12.15
N LYS A 267 -17.17 -7.88 13.17
CA LYS A 267 -16.81 -7.19 14.42
C LYS A 267 -15.79 -6.04 14.26
N PHE A 268 -15.12 -5.97 13.11
CA PHE A 268 -14.18 -4.89 12.78
C PHE A 268 -14.71 -3.90 11.75
N GLU A 269 -15.94 -4.11 11.25
CA GLU A 269 -16.57 -3.28 10.22
C GLU A 269 -17.79 -2.54 10.81
N ALA A 270 -17.52 -1.45 11.55
CA ALA A 270 -18.56 -0.70 12.26
C ALA A 270 -19.27 0.30 11.34
N GLY A 271 -20.61 0.29 11.37
CA GLY A 271 -21.48 1.18 10.58
C GLY A 271 -21.67 0.68 9.15
N THR A 272 -22.42 1.44 8.34
CA THR A 272 -22.63 1.09 6.93
C THR A 272 -21.29 1.13 6.19
N PRO A 273 -20.86 0.02 5.57
CA PRO A 273 -19.58 -0.01 4.83
C PRO A 273 -19.69 0.75 3.51
N ASP A 274 -18.55 1.10 2.93
CA ASP A 274 -18.49 1.62 1.56
C ASP A 274 -18.62 0.46 0.55
N TYR A 275 -19.84 -0.05 0.40
CA TYR A 275 -20.14 -1.20 -0.47
C TYR A 275 -19.89 -0.88 -1.96
N ILE A 276 -20.04 0.37 -2.39
CA ILE A 276 -19.71 0.81 -3.75
C ILE A 276 -18.21 0.73 -4.01
N ALA A 277 -17.39 1.19 -3.05
CA ALA A 277 -15.94 1.13 -3.21
C ALA A 277 -15.40 -0.30 -3.11
N THR A 278 -16.03 -1.21 -2.34
CA THR A 278 -15.64 -2.63 -2.33
C THR A 278 -15.87 -3.29 -3.67
N HIS A 279 -17.02 -3.04 -4.32
CA HIS A 279 -17.28 -3.51 -5.69
C HIS A 279 -16.28 -2.91 -6.69
N GLY A 280 -16.01 -1.59 -6.59
CA GLY A 280 -14.98 -0.94 -7.40
C GLY A 280 -13.59 -1.56 -7.22
N LEU A 281 -13.22 -1.96 -6.00
CA LEU A 281 -11.98 -2.69 -5.71
C LEU A 281 -11.96 -4.07 -6.38
N ALA A 282 -13.06 -4.82 -6.29
CA ALA A 282 -13.18 -6.12 -6.95
C ALA A 282 -12.99 -5.99 -8.47
N LYS A 283 -13.60 -4.98 -9.09
CA LYS A 283 -13.42 -4.71 -10.54
C LYS A 283 -11.99 -4.33 -10.91
N ALA A 284 -11.27 -3.62 -10.05
CA ALA A 284 -9.85 -3.34 -10.26
C ALA A 284 -8.99 -4.62 -10.19
N ILE A 285 -9.28 -5.51 -9.24
CA ILE A 285 -8.62 -6.81 -9.12
C ILE A 285 -8.91 -7.67 -10.36
N GLU A 286 -10.16 -7.80 -10.77
CA GLU A 286 -10.55 -8.53 -11.99
C GLU A 286 -9.85 -7.99 -13.24
N TYR A 287 -9.73 -6.65 -13.35
CA TYR A 287 -9.02 -5.99 -14.45
C TYR A 287 -7.52 -6.37 -14.48
N MET A 288 -6.85 -6.34 -13.32
CA MET A 288 -5.45 -6.74 -13.20
C MET A 288 -5.25 -8.23 -13.52
N GLN A 289 -6.13 -9.09 -13.00
CA GLN A 289 -6.10 -10.54 -13.28
C GLN A 289 -6.37 -10.84 -14.75
N GLY A 290 -7.27 -10.09 -15.40
CA GLY A 290 -7.56 -10.21 -16.84
C GLY A 290 -6.35 -9.86 -17.74
N ILE A 291 -5.46 -8.98 -17.29
CA ILE A 291 -4.18 -8.68 -17.94
C ILE A 291 -3.16 -9.78 -17.61
N GLY A 292 -3.14 -10.26 -16.38
CA GLY A 292 -2.17 -11.17 -15.78
C GLY A 292 -1.11 -10.44 -14.97
N LEU A 293 -1.02 -10.75 -13.69
CA LEU A 293 -0.10 -10.09 -12.74
C LEU A 293 1.37 -10.25 -13.17
N GLU A 294 1.76 -11.43 -13.66
CA GLU A 294 3.12 -11.69 -14.14
C GLU A 294 3.49 -10.82 -15.36
N LYS A 295 2.50 -10.48 -16.20
CA LYS A 295 2.72 -9.57 -17.34
C LYS A 295 2.86 -8.12 -16.87
N ILE A 296 2.09 -7.71 -15.86
CA ILE A 296 2.19 -6.38 -15.24
C ILE A 296 3.58 -6.23 -14.63
N GLU A 297 3.98 -7.17 -13.78
CA GLU A 297 5.29 -7.19 -13.12
C GLU A 297 6.45 -7.16 -14.14
N ALA A 298 6.39 -8.00 -15.15
CA ALA A 298 7.43 -8.04 -16.19
C ALA A 298 7.53 -6.74 -16.97
N HIS A 299 6.40 -6.10 -17.31
CA HIS A 299 6.35 -4.83 -17.99
C HIS A 299 6.95 -3.70 -17.12
N GLU A 300 6.54 -3.61 -15.87
CA GLU A 300 6.98 -2.56 -14.95
C GLU A 300 8.47 -2.74 -14.58
N ARG A 301 8.94 -3.97 -14.45
CA ARG A 301 10.36 -4.30 -14.27
C ARG A 301 11.22 -3.86 -15.45
N GLU A 302 10.77 -4.15 -16.68
CA GLU A 302 11.47 -3.72 -17.89
C GLU A 302 11.50 -2.20 -18.03
N LEU A 303 10.39 -1.53 -17.69
CA LEU A 303 10.29 -0.10 -17.73
C LEU A 303 11.19 0.56 -16.66
N THR A 304 11.24 -0.01 -15.46
CA THR A 304 12.13 0.43 -14.37
C THR A 304 13.59 0.25 -14.75
N ARG A 305 13.97 -0.91 -15.33
CA ARG A 305 15.33 -1.15 -15.82
C ARG A 305 15.73 -0.10 -16.86
N TYR A 306 14.86 0.13 -17.84
CA TYR A 306 15.10 1.12 -18.89
C TYR A 306 15.25 2.53 -18.30
N ALA A 307 14.38 2.91 -17.36
CA ALA A 307 14.45 4.21 -16.69
C ALA A 307 15.76 4.38 -15.92
N LEU A 308 16.21 3.38 -15.16
CA LEU A 308 17.48 3.39 -14.45
C LEU A 308 18.66 3.60 -15.39
N GLU A 309 18.70 2.85 -16.52
CA GLU A 309 19.76 2.98 -17.53
C GLU A 309 19.81 4.40 -18.12
N GLN A 310 18.66 4.95 -18.50
CA GLN A 310 18.60 6.28 -19.11
C GLN A 310 18.90 7.39 -18.10
N MET A 311 18.39 7.30 -16.88
CA MET A 311 18.62 8.31 -15.83
C MET A 311 20.08 8.36 -15.39
N GLN A 312 20.79 7.23 -15.32
CA GLN A 312 22.21 7.19 -14.97
C GLN A 312 23.11 7.91 -16.01
N THR A 313 22.61 8.18 -17.21
CA THR A 313 23.34 8.99 -18.21
C THR A 313 23.34 10.50 -17.91
N ILE A 314 22.54 10.95 -16.93
CA ILE A 314 22.42 12.38 -16.58
C ILE A 314 23.55 12.74 -15.60
N PRO A 315 24.41 13.72 -15.91
CA PRO A 315 25.45 14.18 -15.00
C PRO A 315 24.86 14.65 -13.66
N GLY A 316 25.49 14.23 -12.56
CA GLY A 316 25.04 14.59 -11.20
C GLY A 316 23.80 13.84 -10.72
N MET A 317 23.28 12.88 -11.48
CA MET A 317 22.16 12.03 -11.06
C MET A 317 22.56 11.17 -9.86
N ARG A 318 21.76 11.26 -8.80
CA ARG A 318 21.85 10.41 -7.61
C ARG A 318 20.53 9.68 -7.42
N ILE A 319 20.53 8.37 -7.61
CA ILE A 319 19.35 7.49 -7.44
C ILE A 319 19.46 6.81 -6.08
N PHE A 320 18.34 6.73 -5.34
CA PHE A 320 18.26 6.13 -4.02
C PHE A 320 17.65 4.71 -4.11
N GLY A 321 18.21 3.79 -3.30
CA GLY A 321 17.84 2.38 -3.30
C GLY A 321 18.56 1.56 -4.37
N PRO A 322 18.25 0.25 -4.49
CA PRO A 322 18.96 -0.66 -5.37
C PRO A 322 18.95 -0.22 -6.83
N LEU A 323 20.09 -0.27 -7.51
CA LEU A 323 20.18 -0.01 -8.96
C LEU A 323 19.81 -1.24 -9.81
N ASP A 324 19.74 -2.41 -9.19
CA ASP A 324 19.31 -3.63 -9.82
C ASP A 324 17.77 -3.69 -9.86
N ALA A 325 17.19 -3.67 -11.05
CA ALA A 325 15.74 -3.76 -11.26
C ALA A 325 15.11 -5.07 -10.76
N ALA A 326 15.91 -6.12 -10.50
CA ALA A 326 15.42 -7.36 -9.90
C ALA A 326 15.16 -7.23 -8.38
N LYS A 327 15.77 -6.22 -7.74
CA LYS A 327 15.62 -5.92 -6.30
C LYS A 327 14.77 -4.70 -6.02
N ARG A 328 14.20 -4.11 -7.08
CA ARG A 328 13.44 -2.87 -7.05
C ARG A 328 12.12 -3.04 -7.77
N ASP A 329 11.09 -2.50 -7.20
CA ASP A 329 9.80 -2.30 -7.86
C ASP A 329 9.76 -0.96 -8.61
N ALA A 330 8.66 -0.67 -9.26
CA ALA A 330 8.40 0.42 -10.20
C ALA A 330 8.49 1.85 -9.59
N VAL A 331 9.40 2.08 -8.65
CA VAL A 331 9.62 3.35 -7.93
C VAL A 331 11.07 3.78 -8.03
N ILE A 332 11.33 5.00 -8.49
CA ILE A 332 12.68 5.60 -8.55
C ILE A 332 12.66 6.97 -7.87
N SER A 333 13.35 7.08 -6.74
CA SER A 333 13.61 8.36 -6.07
C SER A 333 15.00 8.85 -6.45
N PHE A 334 15.13 10.15 -6.75
CA PHE A 334 16.38 10.72 -7.23
C PHE A 334 16.57 12.18 -6.84
N LEU A 335 17.81 12.64 -6.94
CA LEU A 335 18.26 14.05 -6.92
C LEU A 335 19.24 14.27 -8.07
N VAL A 336 19.44 15.51 -8.50
CA VAL A 336 20.42 15.86 -9.55
C VAL A 336 21.22 17.08 -9.10
N GLY A 337 22.52 16.89 -8.89
CA GLY A 337 23.42 17.95 -8.39
C GLY A 337 22.84 18.60 -7.13
N ASP A 338 22.90 19.93 -7.08
CA ASP A 338 22.37 20.74 -5.98
C ASP A 338 20.95 21.29 -6.23
N ILE A 339 20.27 20.81 -7.29
CA ILE A 339 18.91 21.26 -7.62
C ILE A 339 17.93 20.75 -6.56
N HIS A 340 17.21 21.70 -5.93
CA HIS A 340 16.25 21.35 -4.90
C HIS A 340 15.10 20.52 -5.50
N HIS A 341 14.67 19.46 -4.81
CA HIS A 341 13.65 18.53 -5.32
C HIS A 341 12.33 19.21 -5.69
N LEU A 342 11.91 20.27 -4.97
CA LEU A 342 10.70 21.04 -5.29
C LEU A 342 10.86 21.81 -6.61
N ASP A 343 12.02 22.40 -6.88
CA ASP A 343 12.27 23.12 -8.11
C ASP A 343 12.27 22.16 -9.30
N MET A 344 12.96 21.02 -9.16
CA MET A 344 12.94 19.96 -10.18
C MET A 344 11.50 19.52 -10.49
N GLY A 345 10.70 19.18 -9.47
CA GLY A 345 9.32 18.74 -9.67
C GLY A 345 8.42 19.82 -10.26
N THR A 346 8.55 21.05 -9.80
CA THR A 346 7.79 22.21 -10.33
C THR A 346 8.10 22.48 -11.81
N LEU A 347 9.36 22.38 -12.21
CA LEU A 347 9.76 22.58 -13.59
C LEU A 347 9.36 21.42 -14.50
N LEU A 348 9.40 20.18 -13.99
CA LEU A 348 8.86 18.99 -14.69
C LEU A 348 7.36 19.10 -14.91
N ASP A 349 6.60 19.55 -13.91
CA ASP A 349 5.15 19.80 -14.06
C ASP A 349 4.84 20.77 -15.19
N ARG A 350 5.64 21.85 -15.34
CA ARG A 350 5.50 22.80 -16.46
C ARG A 350 5.71 22.18 -17.84
N LEU A 351 6.29 20.96 -17.88
CA LEU A 351 6.47 20.17 -19.10
C LEU A 351 5.43 19.04 -19.24
N GLY A 352 4.41 18.99 -18.36
CA GLY A 352 3.37 17.97 -18.35
C GLY A 352 3.76 16.67 -17.69
N ILE A 353 4.89 16.65 -16.94
CA ILE A 353 5.44 15.46 -16.28
C ILE A 353 5.08 15.51 -14.80
N ALA A 354 4.14 14.67 -14.37
CA ALA A 354 3.68 14.58 -13.00
C ALA A 354 4.55 13.60 -12.20
N VAL A 355 5.39 14.14 -11.32
CA VAL A 355 6.21 13.41 -10.34
C VAL A 355 5.87 13.88 -8.94
N ARG A 356 6.28 13.12 -7.92
CA ARG A 356 6.13 13.53 -6.53
C ARG A 356 7.45 14.08 -5.97
N THR A 357 7.36 15.04 -5.04
CA THR A 357 8.54 15.62 -4.36
C THR A 357 8.37 15.63 -2.85
N GLY A 358 9.47 15.64 -2.10
CA GLY A 358 9.50 15.76 -0.64
C GLY A 358 9.85 14.48 0.08
N HIS A 359 9.30 14.31 1.29
CA HIS A 359 9.63 13.20 2.20
C HIS A 359 8.89 11.89 1.87
N HIS A 360 7.88 11.92 1.01
CA HIS A 360 7.03 10.77 0.62
C HIS A 360 6.41 10.04 1.80
N CYS A 361 6.07 10.76 2.90
CA CYS A 361 5.61 10.19 4.17
C CYS A 361 6.58 9.17 4.78
N ALA A 362 7.89 9.39 4.65
CA ALA A 362 8.97 8.59 5.20
C ALA A 362 10.12 9.49 5.70
N GLU A 363 9.79 10.49 6.53
CA GLU A 363 10.78 11.46 7.02
C GLU A 363 11.95 10.83 7.77
N PRO A 364 11.77 9.78 8.64
CA PRO A 364 12.90 9.11 9.28
C PRO A 364 13.90 8.52 8.27
N LEU A 365 13.40 7.99 7.14
CA LEU A 365 14.26 7.50 6.05
C LEU A 365 15.04 8.64 5.40
N MET A 366 14.43 9.82 5.16
CA MET A 366 15.15 10.99 4.62
C MET A 366 16.28 11.42 5.54
N ARG A 367 16.03 11.43 6.85
CA ARG A 367 17.07 11.73 7.88
C ARG A 367 18.20 10.70 7.85
N ARG A 368 17.88 9.40 7.72
CA ARG A 368 18.88 8.31 7.59
C ARG A 368 19.74 8.49 6.33
N LEU A 369 19.17 8.99 5.24
CA LEU A 369 19.87 9.27 3.99
C LEU A 369 20.63 10.61 4.00
N GLY A 370 20.45 11.44 5.02
CA GLY A 370 21.08 12.77 5.14
C GLY A 370 20.56 13.79 4.11
N ILE A 371 19.29 13.70 3.73
CA ILE A 371 18.64 14.56 2.72
C ILE A 371 17.31 15.11 3.21
N ASN A 372 16.84 16.20 2.59
CA ASN A 372 15.57 16.87 2.94
C ASN A 372 14.38 16.44 2.07
N GLY A 373 14.57 15.46 1.19
CA GLY A 373 13.55 14.97 0.29
C GLY A 373 14.12 14.55 -1.07
N THR A 374 13.31 13.94 -1.90
CA THR A 374 13.66 13.50 -3.26
C THR A 374 12.57 13.88 -4.25
N VAL A 375 12.89 13.80 -5.53
CA VAL A 375 11.91 13.63 -6.61
C VAL A 375 11.66 12.13 -6.76
N ARG A 376 10.41 11.71 -6.89
CA ARG A 376 10.04 10.32 -7.09
C ARG A 376 9.22 10.16 -8.37
N ALA A 377 9.71 9.36 -9.28
CA ALA A 377 8.96 8.81 -10.40
C ALA A 377 8.51 7.39 -10.05
N SER A 378 7.25 7.06 -10.32
CA SER A 378 6.70 5.72 -10.12
C SER A 378 5.84 5.32 -11.31
N PHE A 379 6.05 4.12 -11.80
CA PHE A 379 5.41 3.59 -13.00
C PHE A 379 4.21 2.70 -12.63
N ALA A 380 3.34 2.48 -13.62
CA ALA A 380 2.21 1.56 -13.54
C ALA A 380 2.00 0.90 -14.90
N LEU A 381 1.12 -0.07 -14.95
CA LEU A 381 0.86 -0.91 -16.14
C LEU A 381 0.59 -0.14 -17.45
N TYR A 382 0.13 1.11 -17.38
CA TYR A 382 -0.19 1.93 -18.56
C TYR A 382 0.96 2.84 -19.01
N ASN A 383 2.06 2.93 -18.24
CA ASN A 383 3.23 3.71 -18.64
C ASN A 383 4.04 3.00 -19.72
N ASN A 384 4.85 3.74 -20.48
CA ASN A 384 5.62 3.24 -21.61
C ASN A 384 7.02 3.87 -21.67
N LYS A 385 7.87 3.39 -22.60
CA LYS A 385 9.26 3.88 -22.75
C LYS A 385 9.32 5.33 -23.23
N GLU A 386 8.37 5.77 -24.03
CA GLU A 386 8.27 7.15 -24.52
C GLU A 386 8.03 8.14 -23.38
N GLU A 387 7.32 7.71 -22.33
CA GLU A 387 7.14 8.53 -21.13
C GLU A 387 8.41 8.58 -20.27
N VAL A 388 9.20 7.51 -20.25
CA VAL A 388 10.55 7.52 -19.63
C VAL A 388 11.48 8.46 -20.40
N ASP A 389 11.49 8.40 -21.73
CA ASP A 389 12.29 9.31 -22.57
C ASP A 389 11.90 10.76 -22.35
N THR A 390 10.59 11.02 -22.19
CA THR A 390 10.05 12.36 -21.89
C THR A 390 10.51 12.83 -20.51
N LEU A 391 10.50 11.96 -19.49
CA LEU A 391 11.03 12.26 -18.14
C LEU A 391 12.53 12.61 -18.22
N VAL A 392 13.34 11.77 -18.86
CA VAL A 392 14.79 11.97 -18.98
C VAL A 392 15.12 13.27 -19.73
N SER A 393 14.42 13.53 -20.83
CA SER A 393 14.55 14.80 -21.59
C SER A 393 14.14 16.00 -20.77
N GLY A 394 13.05 15.89 -20.01
CA GLY A 394 12.57 16.90 -19.07
C GLY A 394 13.61 17.21 -17.99
N ILE A 395 14.18 16.18 -17.36
CA ILE A 395 15.24 16.36 -16.34
C ILE A 395 16.46 17.05 -16.95
N LYS A 396 16.96 16.59 -18.12
CA LYS A 396 18.11 17.24 -18.81
C LYS A 396 17.82 18.70 -19.13
N ARG A 397 16.60 19.03 -19.54
CA ARG A 397 16.18 20.42 -19.80
C ARG A 397 16.16 21.27 -18.53
N VAL A 398 15.68 20.71 -17.41
CA VAL A 398 15.71 21.41 -16.12
C VAL A 398 17.16 21.63 -15.66
N VAL A 399 18.01 20.60 -15.72
CA VAL A 399 19.44 20.70 -15.35
C VAL A 399 20.15 21.80 -16.15
N ALA A 400 19.81 21.98 -17.42
CA ALA A 400 20.41 23.05 -18.25
C ALA A 400 19.96 24.48 -17.86
N MET A 401 19.04 24.65 -16.90
CA MET A 401 18.60 25.97 -16.40
C MET A 401 19.39 26.41 -15.15
N PHE A 402 20.12 25.49 -14.51
CA PHE A 402 20.94 25.70 -13.33
C PHE A 402 22.43 25.64 -13.66
#